data_8f33253f7ef885a40b4dd8ba13144483
#
_entry.id   8f33253f7ef885a40b4dd8ba13144483
#
_cell.length_a   1.000
_cell.length_b   1.000
_cell.length_c   1.000
_cell.angle_alpha   90.00
_cell.angle_beta   90.00
_cell.angle_gamma   90.00
#
_symmetry.space_group_name_H-M   'P 1'
#
loop_
_entity.id
_entity.type
_entity.pdbx_description
1 polymer ?
#
loop_
_entity_poly.entity_id
_entity_poly.type
_entity_poly.pdbx_seq_one_letter_code
_entity_poly.pdbx_strand_id
1 'polypeptide(L)'
;THATHTAPTSHVTQAAPASSTSPAASASPSASATASRPAGPPMLLDTITPQTGTTVGVAMPVSVTFTDPVAPSARAGIEKQLKLTTSVPVNGAWHWFGDQRVDWRPASYWPSGTKVTLDAELTGVTDGHGRYGTHAYHHSFTVGSDTEATVSASGHTMRVTRDGRTVRTMPIDAGSKDWPSWDGTMAVMGKAKTVRMTSCSVHITCDKKDPDFYDLTLPWDVQLTASGTYLHYSTGDPTPGHSSGSHGCVHLSLADAKWFYNFVEQGDPVTITGSPRGNAAADNGYADFNLTWTQWLAQSATGAHVTAVTL
;
A
#
# COMPACT_ATOMS: atom_id res chain seq x y z
N THR A 1 -8.68 15.08 -72.09
CA THR A 1 -7.70 15.84 -72.83
C THR A 1 -6.40 15.88 -72.02
N HIS A 2 -5.44 15.02 -72.33
CA HIS A 2 -4.23 15.12 -73.15
C HIS A 2 -3.39 16.37 -72.81
N ALA A 3 -2.11 16.35 -72.57
CA ALA A 3 -0.96 15.68 -73.17
C ALA A 3 0.27 15.88 -72.23
N THR A 4 1.12 14.90 -71.95
CA THR A 4 2.40 14.50 -72.58
C THR A 4 3.38 15.61 -73.02
N HIS A 5 4.61 15.49 -72.64
CA HIS A 5 5.91 15.48 -73.35
C HIS A 5 7.02 16.01 -72.46
N THR A 6 8.01 15.29 -72.21
CA THR A 6 9.25 14.74 -72.77
C THR A 6 10.49 15.53 -72.29
N ALA A 7 11.47 14.75 -71.91
CA ALA A 7 12.85 15.13 -71.63
C ALA A 7 13.64 15.59 -72.84
N PRO A 8 14.83 16.20 -72.73
CA PRO A 8 15.95 15.45 -73.25
C PRO A 8 17.25 15.49 -72.38
N THR A 9 18.00 14.44 -72.53
CA THR A 9 19.41 14.12 -72.23
C THR A 9 20.40 15.00 -72.99
N SER A 10 21.61 15.22 -72.42
CA SER A 10 22.94 15.21 -73.13
C SER A 10 24.09 15.36 -72.17
N HIS A 11 24.84 14.41 -72.01
CA HIS A 11 26.21 13.97 -72.27
C HIS A 11 27.39 14.90 -71.97
N VAL A 12 28.33 14.35 -71.09
CA VAL A 12 29.77 14.12 -71.25
C VAL A 12 30.70 15.32 -71.11
N THR A 13 31.66 15.29 -70.16
CA THR A 13 33.07 14.96 -70.42
C THR A 13 33.92 14.79 -69.15
N GLN A 14 34.75 13.83 -69.19
CA GLN A 14 35.67 13.27 -68.22
C GLN A 14 36.98 14.12 -68.09
N ALA A 15 37.47 14.26 -66.84
CA ALA A 15 38.89 14.43 -66.56
C ALA A 15 39.22 14.06 -65.12
N ALA A 16 40.04 13.06 -64.93
CA ALA A 16 40.85 12.78 -63.72
C ALA A 16 42.31 13.11 -64.11
N PRO A 17 43.36 13.04 -63.23
CA PRO A 17 43.40 12.76 -61.81
C PRO A 17 44.31 13.73 -61.00
N ALA A 18 44.25 13.69 -59.66
CA ALA A 18 45.42 13.99 -58.84
C ALA A 18 45.26 13.35 -57.46
N SER A 19 46.09 12.39 -57.15
CA SER A 19 46.27 11.74 -55.86
C SER A 19 46.86 12.67 -54.84
N SER A 20 46.27 12.78 -53.68
CA SER A 20 46.97 13.19 -52.47
C SER A 20 46.49 12.35 -51.29
N THR A 21 47.34 11.45 -50.86
CA THR A 21 47.24 10.64 -49.66
C THR A 21 47.40 11.54 -48.44
N SER A 22 46.36 11.50 -47.55
CA SER A 22 46.51 11.91 -46.16
C SER A 22 46.00 10.79 -45.26
N PRO A 23 46.74 10.49 -44.16
CA PRO A 23 46.44 9.30 -43.35
C PRO A 23 45.13 9.44 -42.61
N ALA A 24 44.28 8.41 -42.70
CA ALA A 24 43.09 8.26 -41.92
C ALA A 24 43.47 8.11 -40.42
N ALA A 25 43.06 9.08 -39.64
CA ALA A 25 43.02 8.93 -38.19
C ALA A 25 41.97 7.86 -37.85
N SER A 26 42.44 6.70 -37.42
CA SER A 26 41.58 5.69 -36.78
C SER A 26 40.95 6.29 -35.54
N ALA A 27 39.68 6.66 -35.64
CA ALA A 27 38.85 6.89 -34.50
C ALA A 27 38.58 5.50 -33.85
N SER A 28 39.28 5.23 -32.75
CA SER A 28 38.96 4.12 -31.88
C SER A 28 37.49 4.31 -31.43
N PRO A 29 36.65 3.28 -31.52
CA PRO A 29 35.32 3.35 -30.92
C PRO A 29 35.53 3.54 -29.42
N SER A 30 35.05 4.68 -28.89
CA SER A 30 34.93 4.91 -27.45
C SER A 30 33.99 3.82 -26.94
N ALA A 31 34.57 2.81 -26.29
CA ALA A 31 33.78 1.82 -25.58
C ALA A 31 33.00 2.57 -24.54
N SER A 32 31.69 2.73 -24.77
CA SER A 32 30.78 3.11 -23.72
C SER A 32 30.96 2.10 -22.58
N ALA A 33 31.54 2.55 -21.48
CA ALA A 33 31.67 1.75 -20.29
C ALA A 33 30.25 1.42 -19.85
N THR A 34 29.77 0.22 -20.20
CA THR A 34 28.58 -0.37 -19.62
C THR A 34 28.86 -0.45 -18.13
N ALA A 35 28.17 0.37 -17.33
CA ALA A 35 28.31 0.33 -15.89
C ALA A 35 28.09 -1.13 -15.46
N SER A 36 29.17 -1.78 -14.97
CA SER A 36 29.10 -3.17 -14.59
C SER A 36 28.11 -3.27 -13.43
N ARG A 37 27.07 -4.08 -13.61
CA ARG A 37 26.09 -4.38 -12.57
C ARG A 37 26.83 -4.95 -11.36
N PRO A 38 26.53 -4.48 -10.11
CA PRO A 38 27.12 -5.06 -8.92
C PRO A 38 26.93 -6.57 -8.90
N ALA A 39 28.00 -7.32 -8.60
CA ALA A 39 27.94 -8.77 -8.49
C ALA A 39 27.30 -9.15 -7.16
N GLY A 40 26.24 -9.96 -7.19
CA GLY A 40 25.54 -10.45 -6.01
C GLY A 40 24.16 -11.01 -6.35
N PRO A 41 23.53 -11.74 -5.42
CA PRO A 41 22.14 -12.17 -5.60
C PRO A 41 21.19 -10.96 -5.67
N PRO A 42 19.99 -11.10 -6.28
CA PRO A 42 19.07 -10.00 -6.40
C PRO A 42 18.43 -9.64 -5.06
N MET A 43 18.25 -8.34 -4.80
CA MET A 43 17.30 -7.82 -3.82
C MET A 43 15.93 -7.73 -4.52
N LEU A 44 14.96 -8.49 -4.03
CA LEU A 44 13.62 -8.58 -4.60
C LEU A 44 12.58 -8.00 -3.64
N LEU A 45 11.48 -7.53 -4.22
CA LEU A 45 10.30 -7.14 -3.47
C LEU A 45 9.30 -8.31 -3.43
N ASP A 46 8.65 -8.47 -2.28
CA ASP A 46 7.50 -9.35 -2.13
C ASP A 46 6.23 -8.64 -2.59
N THR A 47 5.97 -7.44 -2.07
CA THR A 47 4.78 -6.66 -2.43
C THR A 47 5.05 -5.17 -2.48
N ILE A 48 4.25 -4.47 -3.31
CA ILE A 48 4.02 -3.03 -3.24
C ILE A 48 2.51 -2.81 -3.18
N THR A 49 2.03 -2.06 -2.19
CA THR A 49 0.64 -1.61 -2.06
C THR A 49 0.57 -0.09 -1.92
N PRO A 50 -0.50 0.58 -2.46
CA PRO A 50 -1.64 0.02 -3.21
C PRO A 50 -1.27 -0.48 -4.59
N GLN A 51 -2.14 -1.31 -5.16
CA GLN A 51 -2.00 -1.75 -6.56
C GLN A 51 -2.29 -0.59 -7.52
N THR A 52 -1.58 -0.59 -8.66
CA THR A 52 -1.78 0.42 -9.71
C THR A 52 -3.23 0.44 -10.20
N GLY A 53 -3.77 1.64 -10.42
CA GLY A 53 -5.10 1.88 -10.93
C GLY A 53 -6.21 1.81 -9.88
N THR A 54 -5.88 1.58 -8.61
CA THR A 54 -6.88 1.52 -7.53
C THR A 54 -7.25 2.90 -7.01
N THR A 55 -8.45 3.02 -6.47
CA THR A 55 -8.87 4.11 -5.58
C THR A 55 -8.81 3.59 -4.15
N VAL A 56 -8.18 4.35 -3.26
CA VAL A 56 -7.95 3.96 -1.87
C VAL A 56 -8.45 5.02 -0.90
N GLY A 57 -8.64 4.64 0.36
CA GLY A 57 -9.04 5.56 1.42
C GLY A 57 -7.91 6.47 1.90
N VAL A 58 -8.29 7.47 2.66
CA VAL A 58 -7.40 8.58 3.11
C VAL A 58 -6.30 8.15 4.09
N ALA A 59 -6.41 6.97 4.70
CA ALA A 59 -5.40 6.43 5.61
C ALA A 59 -4.51 5.34 4.98
N MET A 60 -4.60 5.11 3.68
CA MET A 60 -3.81 4.09 3.00
C MET A 60 -2.32 4.43 3.01
N PRO A 61 -1.44 3.60 3.57
CA PRO A 61 -0.01 3.79 3.40
C PRO A 61 0.46 3.33 2.01
N VAL A 62 1.59 3.84 1.56
CA VAL A 62 2.37 3.19 0.50
C VAL A 62 3.30 2.21 1.20
N SER A 63 3.07 0.92 1.01
CA SER A 63 3.81 -0.16 1.69
C SER A 63 4.67 -0.93 0.69
N VAL A 64 5.94 -1.08 1.01
CA VAL A 64 6.91 -1.87 0.24
C VAL A 64 7.49 -2.95 1.15
N THR A 65 7.32 -4.20 0.74
CA THR A 65 7.86 -5.36 1.48
C THR A 65 8.94 -6.04 0.66
N PHE A 66 10.09 -6.27 1.29
CA PHE A 66 11.23 -6.96 0.71
C PHE A 66 11.17 -8.46 1.03
N THR A 67 11.66 -9.30 0.13
CA THR A 67 11.74 -10.75 0.37
C THR A 67 12.79 -11.11 1.42
N ASP A 68 13.84 -10.30 1.52
CA ASP A 68 14.98 -10.50 2.42
C ASP A 68 15.19 -9.27 3.32
N PRO A 69 15.80 -9.44 4.50
CA PRO A 69 16.12 -8.34 5.40
C PRO A 69 17.01 -7.27 4.78
N VAL A 70 16.71 -6.01 5.12
CA VAL A 70 17.47 -4.82 4.75
C VAL A 70 18.25 -4.31 5.95
N ALA A 71 19.57 -4.17 5.80
CA ALA A 71 20.42 -3.65 6.85
C ALA A 71 20.08 -2.17 7.16
N PRO A 72 20.15 -1.73 8.42
CA PRO A 72 19.91 -0.33 8.78
C PRO A 72 20.75 0.67 7.98
N SER A 73 21.98 0.33 7.65
CA SER A 73 22.89 1.16 6.85
C SER A 73 22.43 1.38 5.40
N ALA A 74 21.60 0.50 4.85
CA ALA A 74 21.08 0.60 3.49
C ALA A 74 19.77 1.38 3.38
N ARG A 75 19.03 1.55 4.49
CA ARG A 75 17.67 2.12 4.50
C ARG A 75 17.59 3.51 3.89
N ALA A 76 18.50 4.40 4.22
CA ALA A 76 18.52 5.76 3.66
C ALA A 76 18.72 5.75 2.13
N GLY A 77 19.55 4.84 1.62
CA GLY A 77 19.75 4.65 0.18
C GLY A 77 18.49 4.17 -0.51
N ILE A 78 17.79 3.22 0.08
CA ILE A 78 16.51 2.69 -0.43
C ILE A 78 15.43 3.78 -0.38
N GLU A 79 15.21 4.44 0.76
CA GLU A 79 14.19 5.49 0.88
C GLU A 79 14.37 6.61 -0.16
N LYS A 80 15.61 6.99 -0.47
CA LYS A 80 15.91 8.00 -1.51
C LYS A 80 15.51 7.55 -2.93
N GLN A 81 15.43 6.26 -3.17
CA GLN A 81 15.04 5.69 -4.46
C GLN A 81 13.55 5.32 -4.54
N LEU A 82 12.84 5.34 -3.41
CA LEU A 82 11.40 5.22 -3.34
C LEU A 82 10.76 6.62 -3.47
N LYS A 83 10.64 7.11 -4.70
CA LYS A 83 10.22 8.49 -4.99
C LYS A 83 8.70 8.56 -5.11
N LEU A 84 8.09 9.39 -4.27
CA LEU A 84 6.66 9.72 -4.36
C LEU A 84 6.47 11.09 -5.02
N THR A 85 5.57 11.11 -6.01
CA THR A 85 5.03 12.32 -6.63
C THR A 85 3.52 12.35 -6.45
N THR A 86 2.96 13.52 -6.26
CA THR A 86 1.55 13.71 -5.95
C THR A 86 0.96 14.87 -6.73
N SER A 87 -0.36 14.89 -6.90
CA SER A 87 -1.07 16.00 -7.58
C SER A 87 -1.16 17.26 -6.73
N VAL A 88 -0.92 17.17 -5.42
CA VAL A 88 -0.86 18.28 -4.46
C VAL A 88 0.29 18.02 -3.49
N PRO A 89 0.92 19.05 -2.90
CA PRO A 89 2.01 18.85 -1.93
C PRO A 89 1.50 18.11 -0.70
N VAL A 90 2.20 17.06 -0.27
CA VAL A 90 1.87 16.28 0.93
C VAL A 90 3.12 16.07 1.75
N ASN A 91 3.09 16.49 3.02
CA ASN A 91 4.17 16.21 3.96
C ASN A 91 4.01 14.81 4.55
N GLY A 92 5.05 13.99 4.44
CA GLY A 92 5.04 12.62 4.94
C GLY A 92 6.45 12.07 5.14
N ALA A 93 6.56 10.80 5.51
CA ALA A 93 7.82 10.12 5.74
C ALA A 93 7.70 8.63 5.60
N TRP A 94 8.81 7.97 5.30
CA TRP A 94 8.96 6.52 5.41
C TRP A 94 9.12 6.10 6.86
N HIS A 95 8.73 4.87 7.17
CA HIS A 95 8.91 4.22 8.48
C HIS A 95 9.18 2.74 8.27
N TRP A 96 10.21 2.21 8.89
CA TRP A 96 10.55 0.80 8.83
C TRP A 96 9.87 0.02 9.95
N PHE A 97 9.12 -1.00 9.57
CA PHE A 97 8.62 -2.03 10.47
C PHE A 97 9.53 -3.26 10.37
N GLY A 98 10.32 -3.51 11.41
CA GLY A 98 11.34 -4.54 11.36
C GLY A 98 12.41 -4.24 10.30
N ASP A 99 12.78 -5.25 9.52
CA ASP A 99 13.85 -5.17 8.52
C ASP A 99 13.41 -5.49 7.08
N GLN A 100 12.14 -5.81 6.86
CA GLN A 100 11.62 -6.18 5.54
C GLN A 100 10.49 -5.29 5.02
N ARG A 101 9.86 -4.47 5.87
CA ARG A 101 8.73 -3.61 5.45
C ARG A 101 9.04 -2.15 5.71
N VAL A 102 8.80 -1.32 4.71
CA VAL A 102 8.83 0.13 4.83
C VAL A 102 7.54 0.73 4.30
N ASP A 103 6.88 1.55 5.12
CA ASP A 103 5.65 2.25 4.77
C ASP A 103 5.88 3.75 4.72
N TRP A 104 5.24 4.41 3.76
CA TRP A 104 5.13 5.86 3.72
C TRP A 104 3.71 6.29 4.03
N ARG A 105 3.55 7.22 4.93
CA ARG A 105 2.28 7.89 5.18
C ARG A 105 2.44 9.39 5.29
N PRO A 106 1.36 10.16 5.00
CA PRO A 106 1.30 11.56 5.37
C PRO A 106 1.40 11.77 6.89
N ALA A 107 1.77 12.98 7.30
CA ALA A 107 1.73 13.36 8.73
C ALA A 107 0.31 13.32 9.30
N SER A 108 -0.69 13.63 8.47
CA SER A 108 -2.13 13.44 8.68
C SER A 108 -2.68 12.58 7.52
N TYR A 109 -3.99 12.36 7.45
CA TYR A 109 -4.57 11.63 6.31
C TYR A 109 -4.28 12.32 4.97
N TRP A 110 -4.29 11.54 3.89
CA TRP A 110 -4.20 12.07 2.54
C TRP A 110 -5.32 13.07 2.26
N PRO A 111 -5.05 14.18 1.55
CA PRO A 111 -6.12 14.98 0.98
C PRO A 111 -6.93 14.16 -0.04
N SER A 112 -8.27 14.23 0.04
CA SER A 112 -9.16 13.57 -0.92
C SER A 112 -8.84 13.98 -2.36
N GLY A 113 -8.93 13.03 -3.28
CA GLY A 113 -8.67 13.25 -4.70
C GLY A 113 -7.19 13.30 -5.09
N THR A 114 -6.26 13.14 -4.15
CA THR A 114 -4.82 13.14 -4.45
C THR A 114 -4.48 11.97 -5.39
N LYS A 115 -3.81 12.27 -6.50
CA LYS A 115 -3.18 11.26 -7.35
C LYS A 115 -1.76 11.06 -6.85
N VAL A 116 -1.36 9.81 -6.68
CA VAL A 116 -0.07 9.42 -6.12
C VAL A 116 0.64 8.49 -7.09
N THR A 117 1.92 8.74 -7.30
CA THR A 117 2.81 7.86 -8.07
C THR A 117 4.01 7.51 -7.22
N LEU A 118 4.34 6.22 -7.16
CA LEU A 118 5.59 5.70 -6.61
C LEU A 118 6.47 5.23 -7.76
N ASP A 119 7.65 5.82 -7.88
CA ASP A 119 8.74 5.33 -8.72
C ASP A 119 9.83 4.76 -7.82
N ALA A 120 9.96 3.43 -7.81
CA ALA A 120 10.94 2.70 -7.01
C ALA A 120 12.12 2.31 -7.91
N GLU A 121 13.15 3.17 -7.94
CA GLU A 121 14.35 3.03 -8.78
C GLU A 121 15.41 2.17 -8.08
N LEU A 122 15.12 0.89 -7.89
CA LEU A 122 15.94 0.00 -7.07
C LEU A 122 17.08 -0.69 -7.83
N THR A 123 17.20 -0.55 -9.14
CA THR A 123 18.29 -1.16 -9.91
C THR A 123 19.67 -0.69 -9.40
N GLY A 124 20.49 -1.64 -8.97
CA GLY A 124 21.83 -1.38 -8.41
C GLY A 124 21.86 -0.88 -6.96
N VAL A 125 20.70 -0.71 -6.32
CA VAL A 125 20.59 -0.33 -4.90
C VAL A 125 20.86 -1.55 -4.02
N THR A 126 21.69 -1.39 -2.99
CA THR A 126 22.04 -2.49 -2.07
C THR A 126 21.05 -2.61 -0.91
N ASP A 127 20.85 -3.83 -0.42
CA ASP A 127 20.20 -4.13 0.85
C ASP A 127 21.15 -4.07 2.07
N GLY A 128 22.45 -3.90 1.83
CA GLY A 128 23.50 -3.92 2.86
C GLY A 128 23.95 -5.32 3.28
N HIS A 129 23.42 -6.37 2.70
CA HIS A 129 23.79 -7.78 2.91
C HIS A 129 24.37 -8.42 1.64
N GLY A 130 24.77 -7.61 0.67
CA GLY A 130 25.39 -8.09 -0.58
C GLY A 130 24.39 -8.42 -1.70
N ARG A 131 23.10 -8.13 -1.53
CA ARG A 131 22.10 -8.17 -2.58
C ARG A 131 21.95 -6.79 -3.21
N TYR A 132 21.54 -6.77 -4.47
CA TYR A 132 21.30 -5.54 -5.22
C TYR A 132 19.99 -5.64 -6.01
N GLY A 133 19.26 -4.54 -6.04
CA GLY A 133 18.04 -4.43 -6.83
C GLY A 133 18.30 -4.65 -8.32
N THR A 134 17.38 -5.30 -8.99
CA THR A 134 17.49 -5.66 -10.42
C THR A 134 16.38 -5.03 -11.26
N HIS A 135 15.40 -4.40 -10.61
CA HIS A 135 14.21 -3.84 -11.24
C HIS A 135 13.91 -2.44 -10.73
N ALA A 136 13.28 -1.65 -11.58
CA ALA A 136 12.51 -0.47 -11.21
C ALA A 136 11.01 -0.82 -11.24
N TYR A 137 10.24 -0.19 -10.37
CA TYR A 137 8.80 -0.41 -10.24
C TYR A 137 8.07 0.92 -10.32
N HIS A 138 6.91 0.90 -10.94
CA HIS A 138 6.06 2.08 -11.09
C HIS A 138 4.65 1.74 -10.64
N HIS A 139 4.14 2.43 -9.64
CA HIS A 139 2.77 2.28 -9.13
C HIS A 139 2.08 3.63 -9.07
N SER A 140 0.81 3.68 -9.47
CA SER A 140 0.01 4.88 -9.37
C SER A 140 -1.40 4.55 -8.89
N PHE A 141 -1.93 5.39 -8.01
CA PHE A 141 -3.27 5.24 -7.44
C PHE A 141 -3.91 6.60 -7.16
N THR A 142 -5.19 6.58 -6.82
CA THR A 142 -5.94 7.79 -6.45
C THR A 142 -6.50 7.64 -5.04
N VAL A 143 -6.41 8.69 -4.26
CA VAL A 143 -7.09 8.76 -2.96
C VAL A 143 -8.54 9.19 -3.20
N GLY A 144 -9.48 8.42 -2.66
CA GLY A 144 -10.92 8.67 -2.78
C GLY A 144 -11.42 9.79 -1.85
N SER A 145 -12.72 9.76 -1.58
CA SER A 145 -13.36 10.64 -0.61
C SER A 145 -12.85 10.34 0.80
N ASP A 146 -12.91 11.32 1.68
CA ASP A 146 -12.63 11.15 3.10
C ASP A 146 -13.79 10.36 3.76
N THR A 147 -13.63 9.04 3.77
CA THR A 147 -14.58 8.09 4.37
C THR A 147 -13.97 7.52 5.64
N GLU A 148 -14.60 7.76 6.79
CA GLU A 148 -14.12 7.27 8.07
C GLU A 148 -15.23 6.48 8.80
N ALA A 149 -14.83 5.47 9.55
CA ALA A 149 -15.71 4.75 10.46
C ALA A 149 -15.21 4.87 11.90
N THR A 150 -16.11 5.16 12.82
CA THR A 150 -15.85 5.20 14.25
C THR A 150 -16.71 4.17 14.96
N VAL A 151 -16.06 3.24 15.66
CA VAL A 151 -16.71 2.15 16.42
C VAL A 151 -16.52 2.41 17.90
N SER A 152 -17.63 2.48 18.65
CA SER A 152 -17.62 2.44 20.11
C SER A 152 -17.94 1.01 20.54
N ALA A 153 -16.91 0.28 20.99
CA ALA A 153 -17.08 -1.11 21.44
C ALA A 153 -17.99 -1.18 22.67
N SER A 154 -17.78 -0.33 23.66
CA SER A 154 -18.62 -0.26 24.88
C SER A 154 -19.99 0.37 24.64
N GLY A 155 -20.14 1.21 23.61
CA GLY A 155 -21.40 1.85 23.27
C GLY A 155 -22.22 1.08 22.24
N HIS A 156 -21.73 -0.06 21.73
CA HIS A 156 -22.40 -0.91 20.75
C HIS A 156 -22.87 -0.16 19.49
N THR A 157 -22.07 0.80 19.02
CA THR A 157 -22.44 1.68 17.92
C THR A 157 -21.28 1.91 16.97
N MET A 158 -21.57 1.93 15.68
CA MET A 158 -20.64 2.35 14.64
C MET A 158 -21.26 3.51 13.86
N ARG A 159 -20.46 4.53 13.60
CA ARG A 159 -20.83 5.67 12.77
C ARG A 159 -19.89 5.76 11.59
N VAL A 160 -20.43 5.91 10.40
CA VAL A 160 -19.65 6.12 9.17
C VAL A 160 -19.90 7.54 8.66
N THR A 161 -18.83 8.23 8.34
CA THR A 161 -18.85 9.58 7.77
C THR A 161 -18.23 9.57 6.38
N ARG A 162 -18.64 10.52 5.55
CA ARG A 162 -17.97 10.85 4.29
C ARG A 162 -17.89 12.36 4.18
N ASP A 163 -16.67 12.85 3.94
CA ASP A 163 -16.39 14.29 3.87
C ASP A 163 -16.95 15.06 5.08
N GLY A 164 -16.74 14.50 6.28
CA GLY A 164 -17.17 15.04 7.56
C GLY A 164 -18.67 14.90 7.89
N ARG A 165 -19.48 14.33 7.00
CA ARG A 165 -20.92 14.15 7.20
C ARG A 165 -21.25 12.72 7.55
N THR A 166 -22.04 12.50 8.59
CA THR A 166 -22.55 11.17 8.93
C THR A 166 -23.47 10.66 7.82
N VAL A 167 -23.10 9.51 7.25
CA VAL A 167 -23.88 8.84 6.21
C VAL A 167 -24.66 7.65 6.75
N ARG A 168 -24.18 7.02 7.85
CA ARG A 168 -24.87 5.91 8.50
C ARG A 168 -24.42 5.76 9.96
N THR A 169 -25.36 5.39 10.81
CA THR A 169 -25.10 4.92 12.17
C THR A 169 -25.78 3.55 12.32
N MET A 170 -25.06 2.61 12.90
CA MET A 170 -25.54 1.23 13.01
C MET A 170 -25.16 0.60 14.34
N PRO A 171 -25.99 -0.32 14.87
CA PRO A 171 -25.63 -1.10 16.04
C PRO A 171 -24.53 -2.13 15.70
N ILE A 172 -23.66 -2.41 16.65
CA ILE A 172 -22.60 -3.41 16.53
C ILE A 172 -22.45 -4.21 17.82
N ASP A 173 -21.86 -5.38 17.71
CA ASP A 173 -21.30 -6.10 18.84
C ASP A 173 -19.80 -6.32 18.61
N ALA A 174 -19.00 -6.04 19.62
CA ALA A 174 -17.54 -6.17 19.57
C ALA A 174 -17.09 -7.47 20.25
N GLY A 175 -15.78 -7.64 20.38
CA GLY A 175 -15.17 -8.78 21.05
C GLY A 175 -15.62 -8.94 22.50
N SER A 176 -15.70 -10.19 22.94
CA SER A 176 -16.05 -10.57 24.31
C SER A 176 -15.01 -10.08 25.32
N LYS A 177 -15.33 -10.20 26.60
CA LYS A 177 -14.39 -9.86 27.68
C LYS A 177 -13.08 -10.66 27.60
N ASP A 178 -13.18 -11.92 27.19
CA ASP A 178 -12.01 -12.81 27.11
C ASP A 178 -11.25 -12.63 25.78
N TRP A 179 -11.94 -12.16 24.75
CA TRP A 179 -11.40 -11.90 23.41
C TRP A 179 -11.79 -10.50 22.92
N PRO A 180 -11.31 -9.43 23.59
CA PRO A 180 -11.71 -8.06 23.25
C PRO A 180 -11.16 -7.63 21.88
N SER A 181 -11.91 -6.77 21.20
CA SER A 181 -11.47 -6.14 19.95
C SER A 181 -10.25 -5.24 20.20
N TRP A 182 -9.41 -5.03 19.19
CA TRP A 182 -8.38 -4.01 19.24
C TRP A 182 -9.01 -2.61 19.23
N ASP A 183 -8.45 -1.69 20.01
CA ASP A 183 -8.66 -0.26 19.85
C ASP A 183 -7.67 0.35 18.85
N GLY A 184 -7.87 1.62 18.54
CA GLY A 184 -7.02 2.41 17.65
C GLY A 184 -7.57 2.53 16.24
N THR A 185 -6.79 3.15 15.37
CA THR A 185 -7.12 3.35 13.96
C THR A 185 -6.44 2.30 13.10
N MET A 186 -7.25 1.58 12.35
CA MET A 186 -6.82 0.55 11.41
C MET A 186 -7.42 0.87 10.05
N ALA A 187 -6.58 1.10 9.04
CA ALA A 187 -7.07 1.27 7.68
C ALA A 187 -7.52 -0.06 7.11
N VAL A 188 -8.62 -0.08 6.38
CA VAL A 188 -9.15 -1.29 5.74
C VAL A 188 -8.07 -1.93 4.88
N MET A 189 -7.74 -3.19 5.17
CA MET A 189 -6.73 -3.94 4.42
C MET A 189 -7.28 -4.50 3.12
N GLY A 190 -8.53 -4.93 3.13
CA GLY A 190 -9.20 -5.54 1.99
C GLY A 190 -10.60 -6.00 2.34
N LYS A 191 -11.30 -6.49 1.34
CA LYS A 191 -12.69 -6.93 1.45
C LYS A 191 -12.88 -8.27 0.75
N ALA A 192 -13.69 -9.14 1.33
CA ALA A 192 -14.10 -10.39 0.70
C ALA A 192 -15.58 -10.65 0.90
N LYS A 193 -16.26 -11.20 -0.10
CA LYS A 193 -17.69 -11.56 0.03
C LYS A 193 -17.92 -12.64 1.07
N THR A 194 -16.94 -13.53 1.24
CA THR A 194 -16.94 -14.59 2.24
C THR A 194 -15.51 -14.88 2.67
N VAL A 195 -15.34 -15.10 3.97
CA VAL A 195 -14.06 -15.55 4.56
C VAL A 195 -14.33 -16.77 5.43
N ARG A 196 -13.51 -17.82 5.28
CA ARG A 196 -13.46 -18.90 6.25
C ARG A 196 -12.60 -18.46 7.43
N MET A 197 -13.23 -18.34 8.59
CA MET A 197 -12.57 -17.97 9.84
C MET A 197 -12.47 -19.18 10.75
N THR A 198 -11.28 -19.47 11.23
CA THR A 198 -11.04 -20.58 12.16
C THR A 198 -10.28 -20.09 13.39
N SER A 199 -10.68 -20.57 14.55
CA SER A 199 -9.99 -20.28 15.83
C SER A 199 -8.52 -20.71 15.78
N CYS A 200 -8.21 -21.75 15.03
CA CYS A 200 -6.85 -22.26 14.87
C CYS A 200 -5.94 -21.29 14.08
N SER A 201 -6.44 -20.68 13.00
CA SER A 201 -5.67 -19.75 12.15
C SER A 201 -5.31 -18.44 12.85
N VAL A 202 -6.05 -18.07 13.87
CA VAL A 202 -5.82 -16.86 14.69
C VAL A 202 -5.24 -17.18 16.07
N HIS A 203 -4.72 -18.41 16.25
CA HIS A 203 -4.02 -18.87 17.45
C HIS A 203 -4.84 -18.84 18.75
N ILE A 204 -6.16 -19.02 18.66
CA ILE A 204 -7.03 -19.19 19.83
C ILE A 204 -6.98 -20.64 20.27
N THR A 205 -7.54 -21.55 19.48
CA THR A 205 -7.47 -23.00 19.74
C THR A 205 -7.65 -23.81 18.46
N CYS A 206 -6.99 -24.97 18.39
CA CYS A 206 -7.20 -25.97 17.33
C CYS A 206 -7.99 -27.19 17.85
N ASP A 207 -8.27 -27.25 19.15
CA ASP A 207 -9.03 -28.35 19.76
C ASP A 207 -10.54 -28.14 19.52
N LYS A 208 -11.15 -29.06 18.76
CA LYS A 208 -12.58 -29.03 18.46
C LYS A 208 -13.49 -29.19 19.69
N LYS A 209 -12.96 -29.60 20.83
CA LYS A 209 -13.69 -29.72 22.08
C LYS A 209 -13.62 -28.48 22.96
N ASP A 210 -12.74 -27.55 22.60
CA ASP A 210 -12.60 -26.28 23.29
C ASP A 210 -13.84 -25.40 23.02
N PRO A 211 -14.42 -24.76 24.07
CA PRO A 211 -15.58 -23.87 23.88
C PRO A 211 -15.30 -22.67 22.97
N ASP A 212 -14.03 -22.26 22.82
CA ASP A 212 -13.62 -21.18 21.93
C ASP A 212 -13.29 -21.65 20.51
N PHE A 213 -13.50 -22.95 20.21
CA PHE A 213 -13.31 -23.49 18.85
C PHE A 213 -14.42 -22.99 17.91
N TYR A 214 -13.99 -22.46 16.75
CA TYR A 214 -14.89 -22.18 15.63
C TYR A 214 -14.23 -22.47 14.29
N ASP A 215 -15.05 -22.80 13.31
CA ASP A 215 -14.70 -22.98 11.90
C ASP A 215 -15.92 -22.56 11.08
N LEU A 216 -15.96 -21.30 10.67
CA LEU A 216 -17.12 -20.63 10.10
C LEU A 216 -16.75 -19.99 8.77
N THR A 217 -17.69 -20.01 7.82
CA THR A 217 -17.62 -19.18 6.61
C THR A 217 -18.64 -18.06 6.77
N LEU A 218 -18.14 -16.83 6.83
CA LEU A 218 -18.91 -15.65 7.15
C LEU A 218 -18.96 -14.69 5.96
N PRO A 219 -20.03 -13.91 5.76
CA PRO A 219 -20.19 -13.07 4.60
C PRO A 219 -19.89 -11.59 4.90
N TRP A 220 -19.55 -10.85 3.83
CA TRP A 220 -19.36 -9.40 3.80
C TRP A 220 -18.27 -8.91 4.73
N ASP A 221 -17.09 -9.48 4.52
CA ASP A 221 -15.94 -9.28 5.39
C ASP A 221 -15.12 -8.08 4.97
N VAL A 222 -14.85 -7.19 5.92
CA VAL A 222 -13.94 -6.04 5.80
C VAL A 222 -12.80 -6.25 6.80
N GLN A 223 -11.59 -6.51 6.30
CA GLN A 223 -10.42 -6.84 7.10
C GLN A 223 -9.75 -5.59 7.64
N LEU A 224 -9.44 -5.59 8.94
CA LEU A 224 -8.74 -4.49 9.62
C LEU A 224 -7.31 -4.84 10.04
N THR A 225 -7.05 -6.10 10.43
CA THR A 225 -5.72 -6.48 10.91
C THR A 225 -5.22 -7.74 10.21
N ALA A 226 -3.89 -7.86 10.12
CA ALA A 226 -3.25 -9.09 9.65
C ALA A 226 -3.51 -10.27 10.61
N SER A 227 -3.75 -9.99 11.90
CA SER A 227 -4.06 -10.99 12.92
C SER A 227 -5.51 -11.50 12.88
N GLY A 228 -6.35 -11.02 11.96
CA GLY A 228 -7.67 -11.59 11.70
C GLY A 228 -8.85 -10.86 12.33
N THR A 229 -8.74 -9.57 12.58
CA THR A 229 -9.89 -8.74 12.98
C THR A 229 -10.64 -8.26 11.74
N TYR A 230 -11.95 -8.49 11.70
CA TYR A 230 -12.86 -8.11 10.62
C TYR A 230 -14.09 -7.37 11.17
N LEU A 231 -14.72 -6.58 10.31
CA LEU A 231 -16.14 -6.23 10.42
C LEU A 231 -16.90 -7.13 9.46
N HIS A 232 -17.94 -7.83 9.96
CA HIS A 232 -18.68 -8.79 9.15
C HIS A 232 -20.07 -9.10 9.76
N TYR A 233 -20.91 -9.81 9.01
CA TYR A 233 -22.11 -10.42 9.56
C TYR A 233 -21.80 -11.77 10.23
N SER A 234 -22.46 -12.06 11.35
CA SER A 234 -22.38 -13.37 12.01
C SER A 234 -23.77 -13.98 12.16
N THR A 235 -23.93 -15.24 11.74
CA THR A 235 -25.20 -15.98 11.94
C THR A 235 -25.49 -16.26 13.42
N GLY A 236 -24.44 -16.27 14.27
CA GLY A 236 -24.59 -16.41 15.72
C GLY A 236 -25.00 -15.11 16.42
N ASP A 237 -24.97 -13.97 15.69
CA ASP A 237 -25.30 -12.65 16.19
C ASP A 237 -25.99 -11.83 15.09
N PRO A 238 -27.23 -12.21 14.71
CA PRO A 238 -27.90 -11.58 13.57
C PRO A 238 -28.43 -10.17 13.85
N THR A 239 -28.56 -9.79 15.12
CA THR A 239 -29.10 -8.51 15.58
C THR A 239 -28.19 -7.85 16.60
N PRO A 240 -27.00 -7.39 16.21
CA PRO A 240 -26.03 -6.78 17.13
C PRO A 240 -26.55 -5.49 17.76
N GLY A 241 -25.87 -5.03 18.81
CA GLY A 241 -26.21 -3.83 19.57
C GLY A 241 -26.56 -4.09 21.04
N HIS A 242 -26.38 -5.33 21.52
CA HIS A 242 -26.82 -5.74 22.85
C HIS A 242 -25.73 -6.37 23.71
N SER A 243 -24.70 -6.94 23.14
CA SER A 243 -23.70 -7.71 23.85
C SER A 243 -22.31 -7.62 23.19
N SER A 244 -21.32 -8.15 23.89
CA SER A 244 -19.98 -8.38 23.35
C SER A 244 -19.72 -9.87 23.41
N GLY A 245 -19.67 -10.53 22.26
CA GLY A 245 -19.61 -11.99 22.20
C GLY A 245 -18.70 -12.56 21.12
N SER A 246 -18.05 -11.72 20.29
CA SER A 246 -17.13 -12.21 19.28
C SER A 246 -15.74 -12.52 19.86
N HIS A 247 -14.89 -13.15 19.07
CA HIS A 247 -13.48 -13.39 19.39
C HIS A 247 -12.57 -12.24 18.89
N GLY A 248 -13.09 -11.00 18.88
CA GLY A 248 -12.36 -9.79 18.54
C GLY A 248 -12.84 -9.07 17.30
N CYS A 249 -13.65 -9.71 16.46
CA CYS A 249 -14.30 -9.06 15.31
C CYS A 249 -15.43 -8.13 15.74
N VAL A 250 -15.85 -7.25 14.84
CA VAL A 250 -17.03 -6.40 15.01
C VAL A 250 -18.17 -6.97 14.17
N HIS A 251 -19.24 -7.39 14.84
CA HIS A 251 -20.43 -7.93 14.21
C HIS A 251 -21.36 -6.81 13.75
N LEU A 252 -21.87 -6.94 12.55
CA LEU A 252 -22.87 -6.08 11.93
C LEU A 252 -24.11 -6.91 11.57
N SER A 253 -25.27 -6.28 11.47
CA SER A 253 -26.44 -6.92 10.85
C SER A 253 -26.11 -7.28 9.39
N LEU A 254 -26.83 -8.24 8.80
CA LEU A 254 -26.61 -8.64 7.40
C LEU A 254 -26.71 -7.43 6.44
N ALA A 255 -27.70 -6.56 6.66
CA ALA A 255 -27.91 -5.38 5.84
C ALA A 255 -26.76 -4.37 6.00
N ASP A 256 -26.30 -4.15 7.25
CA ASP A 256 -25.22 -3.21 7.54
C ASP A 256 -23.87 -3.73 7.06
N ALA A 257 -23.56 -5.00 7.24
CA ALA A 257 -22.34 -5.63 6.75
C ALA A 257 -22.23 -5.53 5.22
N LYS A 258 -23.32 -5.86 4.51
CA LYS A 258 -23.38 -5.72 3.06
C LYS A 258 -23.24 -4.27 2.60
N TRP A 259 -23.89 -3.35 3.30
CA TRP A 259 -23.78 -1.91 3.00
C TRP A 259 -22.34 -1.42 3.22
N PHE A 260 -21.74 -1.72 4.38
CA PHE A 260 -20.40 -1.30 4.72
C PHE A 260 -19.36 -1.86 3.75
N TYR A 261 -19.45 -3.16 3.43
CA TYR A 261 -18.61 -3.81 2.42
C TYR A 261 -18.63 -3.09 1.07
N ASN A 262 -19.82 -2.66 0.61
CA ASN A 262 -19.95 -1.97 -0.67
C ASN A 262 -19.58 -0.49 -0.60
N PHE A 263 -19.56 0.10 0.58
CA PHE A 263 -19.35 1.54 0.77
C PHE A 263 -17.89 1.93 0.97
N VAL A 264 -17.13 1.12 1.70
CA VAL A 264 -15.74 1.43 2.05
C VAL A 264 -14.76 0.94 0.99
N GLU A 265 -13.60 1.58 0.96
CA GLU A 265 -12.47 1.19 0.13
C GLU A 265 -11.28 0.72 0.98
N GLN A 266 -10.35 0.01 0.36
CA GLN A 266 -9.05 -0.29 1.00
C GLN A 266 -8.39 1.03 1.41
N GLY A 267 -7.93 1.13 2.65
CA GLY A 267 -7.29 2.34 3.14
C GLY A 267 -8.24 3.33 3.85
N ASP A 268 -9.55 3.09 3.87
CA ASP A 268 -10.46 3.88 4.71
C ASP A 268 -10.18 3.60 6.18
N PRO A 269 -10.02 4.63 7.05
CA PRO A 269 -9.75 4.41 8.46
C PRO A 269 -10.99 3.95 9.22
N VAL A 270 -10.80 2.93 10.05
CA VAL A 270 -11.75 2.47 11.06
C VAL A 270 -11.11 2.66 12.42
N THR A 271 -11.67 3.55 13.23
CA THR A 271 -11.19 3.80 14.60
C THR A 271 -12.11 3.13 15.60
N ILE A 272 -11.57 2.21 16.37
CA ILE A 272 -12.29 1.49 17.43
C ILE A 272 -11.82 2.04 18.79
N THR A 273 -12.76 2.29 19.67
CA THR A 273 -12.53 2.77 21.05
C THR A 273 -13.41 2.03 22.04
N GLY A 274 -13.03 2.07 23.31
CA GLY A 274 -13.83 1.52 24.42
C GLY A 274 -13.70 0.01 24.60
N SER A 275 -12.68 -0.60 24.02
CA SER A 275 -12.26 -1.98 24.30
C SER A 275 -11.13 -2.01 25.32
N PRO A 276 -11.06 -3.02 26.20
CA PRO A 276 -9.98 -3.12 27.18
C PRO A 276 -8.65 -3.61 26.61
N ARG A 277 -8.59 -4.00 25.33
CA ARG A 277 -7.39 -4.62 24.74
C ARG A 277 -6.25 -3.62 24.47
N GLY A 278 -6.58 -2.35 24.25
CA GLY A 278 -5.63 -1.34 23.77
C GLY A 278 -5.47 -1.33 22.25
N ASN A 279 -4.61 -0.44 21.76
CA ASN A 279 -4.43 -0.22 20.32
C ASN A 279 -3.75 -1.41 19.65
N ALA A 280 -4.19 -1.72 18.43
CA ALA A 280 -3.47 -2.63 17.56
C ALA A 280 -2.05 -2.10 17.30
N ALA A 281 -1.08 -3.02 17.23
CA ALA A 281 0.27 -2.66 16.81
C ALA A 281 0.24 -2.03 15.40
N ALA A 282 1.08 -1.04 15.15
CA ALA A 282 1.05 -0.27 13.91
C ALA A 282 1.32 -1.13 12.66
N ASP A 283 2.09 -2.20 12.81
CA ASP A 283 2.42 -3.18 11.76
C ASP A 283 1.39 -4.32 11.64
N ASN A 284 0.37 -4.35 12.50
CA ASN A 284 -0.70 -5.34 12.41
C ASN A 284 -1.73 -4.94 11.34
N GLY A 285 -1.39 -5.16 10.08
CA GLY A 285 -2.09 -4.60 8.94
C GLY A 285 -1.64 -3.18 8.63
N TYR A 286 -2.57 -2.26 8.44
CA TYR A 286 -2.33 -0.84 8.18
C TYR A 286 -2.83 0.01 9.35
N ALA A 287 -2.25 -0.22 10.52
CA ALA A 287 -2.54 0.53 11.74
C ALA A 287 -1.50 1.66 12.00
N ASP A 288 -0.90 2.16 10.96
CA ASP A 288 0.19 3.14 10.94
C ASP A 288 -0.10 4.39 11.78
N PHE A 289 -1.36 4.85 11.76
CA PHE A 289 -1.79 6.03 12.51
C PHE A 289 -1.95 5.80 14.01
N ASN A 290 -1.72 4.58 14.51
CA ASN A 290 -1.57 4.32 15.94
C ASN A 290 -0.22 4.81 16.50
N LEU A 291 0.76 5.07 15.64
CA LEU A 291 1.99 5.76 16.02
C LEU A 291 1.78 7.28 15.92
N THR A 292 2.25 8.00 16.94
CA THR A 292 2.38 9.45 16.84
C THR A 292 3.35 9.84 15.74
N TRP A 293 3.30 11.08 15.26
CA TRP A 293 4.23 11.53 14.23
C TRP A 293 5.70 11.43 14.66
N THR A 294 5.98 11.74 15.93
CA THR A 294 7.32 11.59 16.49
C THR A 294 7.79 10.12 16.49
N GLN A 295 6.92 9.19 16.89
CA GLN A 295 7.23 7.75 16.86
C GLN A 295 7.43 7.26 15.41
N TRP A 296 6.62 7.78 14.47
CA TRP A 296 6.76 7.48 13.06
C TRP A 296 8.14 7.87 12.53
N LEU A 297 8.54 9.11 12.78
CA LEU A 297 9.84 9.63 12.33
C LEU A 297 11.04 8.91 12.95
N ALA A 298 10.90 8.31 14.12
CA ALA A 298 11.97 7.61 14.83
C ALA A 298 12.54 6.40 14.05
N GLN A 299 11.76 5.81 13.12
CA GLN A 299 12.19 4.72 12.26
C GLN A 299 12.30 5.12 10.78
N SER A 300 12.38 6.41 10.50
CA SER A 300 12.69 6.94 9.17
C SER A 300 14.18 7.18 9.03
N ALA A 301 14.76 6.76 7.93
CA ALA A 301 16.17 7.02 7.66
C ALA A 301 16.43 8.38 6.96
N THR A 302 15.39 8.97 6.34
CA THR A 302 15.49 10.25 5.61
C THR A 302 14.66 11.38 6.21
N GLY A 303 13.79 11.07 7.20
CA GLY A 303 12.91 12.05 7.86
C GLY A 303 11.72 12.50 7.01
N ALA A 304 11.02 13.50 7.52
CA ALA A 304 9.87 14.08 6.84
C ALA A 304 10.27 14.92 5.62
N HIS A 305 9.49 14.82 4.56
CA HIS A 305 9.65 15.64 3.35
C HIS A 305 8.30 15.89 2.67
N VAL A 306 8.21 16.95 1.91
CA VAL A 306 7.04 17.23 1.08
C VAL A 306 7.24 16.56 -0.27
N THR A 307 6.20 15.89 -0.75
CA THR A 307 6.22 15.21 -2.05
C THR A 307 6.43 16.21 -3.19
N ALA A 308 7.11 15.78 -4.24
CA ALA A 308 7.15 16.52 -5.50
C ALA A 308 5.75 16.52 -6.15
N VAL A 309 5.39 17.61 -6.81
CA VAL A 309 4.10 17.75 -7.47
C VAL A 309 4.27 17.51 -8.97
N THR A 310 3.43 16.62 -9.52
CA THR A 310 3.30 16.48 -10.98
C THR A 310 2.53 17.67 -11.55
N LEU A 311 3.15 18.36 -12.49
CA LEU A 311 2.54 19.46 -13.26
C LEU A 311 1.55 18.92 -14.29
#